data_5521fa276903da35c249f246edfc51e0
#
_entry.id   5521fa276903da35c249f246edfc51e0
#
_cell.length_a   1.000
_cell.length_b   1.000
_cell.length_c   1.000
_cell.angle_alpha   90.00
_cell.angle_beta   90.00
_cell.angle_gamma   90.00
#
_symmetry.space_group_name_H-M   'P 1'
#
loop_
_entity.id
_entity.type
_entity.pdbx_description
1 polymer ?
#
loop_
_entity_poly.entity_id
_entity_poly.type
_entity_poly.pdbx_seq_one_letter_code
_entity_poly.pdbx_strand_id
1 'polypeptide(L)'
;NEDEETSVQIEQEGKRKLVWQRKIEAACERYKLSPREREVLRILLKGRDAKYIMDQFYISQSTAKTHIYNIYRKFGIHSRQDLYDFIEDIELTEDE
;
A
#
# COMPACT_ATOMS: atom_id res chain seq x y z
N ASN A 1 -23.26 -26.52 -0.10
CA ASN A 1 -22.26 -27.50 0.32
C ASN A 1 -20.91 -26.84 0.52
N GLU A 2 -19.93 -27.58 0.97
CA GLU A 2 -18.60 -27.04 1.25
C GLU A 2 -17.93 -26.40 0.03
N ASP A 3 -18.11 -26.96 -1.16
CA ASP A 3 -17.52 -26.44 -2.39
C ASP A 3 -18.11 -25.07 -2.77
N GLU A 4 -19.40 -24.89 -2.59
CA GLU A 4 -20.08 -23.63 -2.86
C GLU A 4 -19.63 -22.54 -1.88
N GLU A 5 -19.52 -22.87 -0.58
CA GLU A 5 -19.06 -21.93 0.44
C GLU A 5 -17.63 -21.50 0.17
N THR A 6 -16.75 -22.43 -0.20
CA THR A 6 -15.34 -22.12 -0.53
C THR A 6 -15.25 -21.22 -1.74
N SER A 7 -16.05 -21.46 -2.79
CA SER A 7 -16.07 -20.62 -3.99
C SER A 7 -16.51 -19.19 -3.69
N VAL A 8 -17.54 -19.02 -2.85
CA VAL A 8 -18.01 -17.70 -2.44
C VAL A 8 -16.94 -16.95 -1.64
N GLN A 9 -16.24 -17.64 -0.74
CA GLN A 9 -15.17 -17.04 0.04
C GLN A 9 -14.02 -16.58 -0.84
N ILE A 10 -13.61 -17.38 -1.83
CA ILE A 10 -12.55 -17.04 -2.78
C ILE A 10 -12.92 -15.79 -3.59
N GLU A 11 -14.16 -15.71 -4.07
CA GLU A 11 -14.64 -14.54 -4.81
C GLU A 11 -14.60 -13.27 -3.97
N GLN A 12 -15.04 -13.35 -2.70
CA GLN A 12 -15.04 -12.20 -1.80
C GLN A 12 -13.64 -11.74 -1.45
N GLU A 13 -12.72 -12.66 -1.23
CA GLU A 13 -11.32 -12.33 -1.00
C GLU A 13 -10.69 -11.65 -2.22
N GLY A 14 -11.01 -12.12 -3.42
CA GLY A 14 -10.56 -11.50 -4.66
C GLY A 14 -11.08 -10.08 -4.80
N LYS A 15 -12.34 -9.83 -4.46
CA LYS A 15 -12.94 -8.50 -4.49
C LYS A 15 -12.29 -7.57 -3.47
N ARG A 16 -12.00 -8.06 -2.26
CA ARG A 16 -11.32 -7.27 -1.23
C ARG A 16 -9.92 -6.87 -1.66
N LYS A 17 -9.17 -7.80 -2.25
CA LYS A 17 -7.83 -7.51 -2.78
C LYS A 17 -7.89 -6.46 -3.88
N LEU A 18 -8.87 -6.56 -4.78
CA LEU A 18 -9.03 -5.59 -5.85
C LEU A 18 -9.35 -4.19 -5.31
N VAL A 19 -10.25 -4.11 -4.33
CA VAL A 19 -10.61 -2.83 -3.69
C VAL A 19 -9.38 -2.24 -2.99
N TRP A 20 -8.62 -3.06 -2.27
CA TRP A 20 -7.40 -2.63 -1.59
C TRP A 20 -6.38 -2.06 -2.59
N GLN A 21 -6.16 -2.76 -3.71
CA GLN A 21 -5.26 -2.30 -4.75
C GLN A 21 -5.72 -0.99 -5.37
N ARG A 22 -7.02 -0.83 -5.60
CA ARG A 22 -7.58 0.43 -6.10
C ARG A 22 -7.37 1.57 -5.12
N LYS A 23 -7.51 1.32 -3.82
CA LYS A 23 -7.26 2.32 -2.79
C LYS A 23 -5.80 2.75 -2.79
N ILE A 24 -4.86 1.80 -2.94
CA ILE A 24 -3.44 2.11 -3.03
C ILE A 24 -3.17 3.00 -4.26
N GLU A 25 -3.69 2.63 -5.41
CA GLU A 25 -3.51 3.41 -6.64
C GLU A 25 -4.11 4.82 -6.50
N ALA A 26 -5.30 4.92 -5.91
CA ALA A 26 -5.94 6.23 -5.69
C ALA A 26 -5.09 7.11 -4.77
N ALA A 27 -4.55 6.54 -3.68
CA ALA A 27 -3.68 7.27 -2.77
C ALA A 27 -2.42 7.75 -3.47
N CYS A 28 -1.78 6.88 -4.26
CA CYS A 28 -0.59 7.25 -5.04
C CYS A 28 -0.86 8.41 -5.99
N GLU A 29 -2.00 8.37 -6.68
CA GLU A 29 -2.39 9.39 -7.64
C GLU A 29 -2.72 10.71 -6.96
N ARG A 30 -3.59 10.67 -5.95
CA ARG A 30 -4.05 11.87 -5.24
C ARG A 30 -2.93 12.60 -4.52
N TYR A 31 -1.99 11.86 -3.93
CA TYR A 31 -0.91 12.43 -3.14
C TYR A 31 0.41 12.50 -3.91
N LYS A 32 0.37 12.22 -5.20
CA LYS A 32 1.47 12.43 -6.15
C LYS A 32 2.76 11.74 -5.72
N LEU A 33 2.65 10.46 -5.37
CA LEU A 33 3.83 9.68 -5.07
C LEU A 33 4.66 9.48 -6.33
N SER A 34 5.99 9.56 -6.19
CA SER A 34 6.91 9.24 -7.27
C SER A 34 6.85 7.74 -7.61
N PRO A 35 7.34 7.31 -8.79
CA PRO A 35 7.36 5.89 -9.12
C PRO A 35 8.05 5.03 -8.06
N ARG A 36 9.19 5.47 -7.53
CA ARG A 36 9.89 4.73 -6.49
C ARG A 36 9.12 4.71 -5.19
N GLU A 37 8.48 5.83 -4.82
CA GLU A 37 7.65 5.88 -3.62
C GLU A 37 6.46 4.93 -3.72
N ARG A 38 5.87 4.79 -4.89
CA ARG A 38 4.78 3.82 -5.11
C ARG A 38 5.25 2.39 -4.87
N GLU A 39 6.43 2.04 -5.38
CA GLU A 39 7.02 0.71 -5.15
C GLU A 39 7.30 0.47 -3.67
N VAL A 40 7.87 1.47 -2.98
CA VAL A 40 8.17 1.39 -1.56
C VAL A 40 6.87 1.27 -0.73
N LEU A 41 5.84 2.03 -1.09
CA LEU A 41 4.54 1.94 -0.42
C LEU A 41 3.97 0.53 -0.45
N ARG A 42 4.00 -0.12 -1.62
CA ARG A 42 3.49 -1.49 -1.74
C ARG A 42 4.24 -2.47 -0.86
N ILE A 43 5.56 -2.29 -0.74
CA ILE A 43 6.40 -3.12 0.13
C ILE A 43 6.03 -2.89 1.60
N LEU A 44 5.87 -1.63 2.01
CA LEU A 44 5.48 -1.28 3.38
C LEU A 44 4.11 -1.88 3.74
N LEU A 45 3.17 -1.83 2.81
CA LEU A 45 1.81 -2.37 3.04
C LEU A 45 1.79 -3.89 3.13
N LYS A 46 2.84 -4.57 2.67
CA LYS A 46 3.01 -6.01 2.87
C LYS A 46 3.69 -6.34 4.20
N GLY A 47 3.96 -5.32 5.03
CA GLY A 47 4.57 -5.51 6.35
C GLY A 47 6.08 -5.60 6.33
N ARG A 48 6.73 -5.22 5.23
CA ARG A 48 8.20 -5.26 5.14
C ARG A 48 8.81 -3.98 5.69
N ASP A 49 10.11 -4.04 6.02
CA ASP A 49 10.82 -2.95 6.66
C ASP A 49 11.85 -2.28 5.72
N ALA A 50 12.58 -1.30 6.29
CA ALA A 50 13.60 -0.56 5.53
C ALA A 50 14.70 -1.48 5.01
N LYS A 51 15.10 -2.50 5.75
CA LYS A 51 16.14 -3.43 5.33
C LYS A 51 15.72 -4.17 4.06
N TYR A 52 14.47 -4.62 4.01
CA TYR A 52 13.93 -5.28 2.82
C TYR A 52 14.00 -4.34 1.61
N ILE A 53 13.64 -3.07 1.79
CA ILE A 53 13.67 -2.06 0.73
C ILE A 53 15.09 -1.82 0.24
N MET A 54 16.06 -1.71 1.17
CA MET A 54 17.46 -1.58 0.83
C MET A 54 17.95 -2.72 -0.06
N ASP A 55 17.64 -3.95 0.34
CA ASP A 55 18.05 -5.15 -0.37
C ASP A 55 17.36 -5.26 -1.74
N GLN A 56 16.10 -4.93 -1.81
CA GLN A 56 15.30 -5.03 -3.02
C GLN A 56 15.78 -4.06 -4.10
N PHE A 57 16.14 -2.85 -3.73
CA PHE A 57 16.49 -1.78 -4.67
C PHE A 57 17.98 -1.45 -4.69
N TYR A 58 18.80 -2.15 -3.92
CA TYR A 58 20.26 -1.91 -3.83
C TYR A 58 20.54 -0.45 -3.48
N ILE A 59 19.85 0.06 -2.46
CA ILE A 59 20.01 1.44 -1.98
C ILE A 59 20.45 1.46 -0.53
N SER A 60 20.99 2.62 -0.09
CA SER A 60 21.44 2.80 1.27
C SER A 60 20.28 2.89 2.25
N GLN A 61 20.58 2.69 3.53
CA GLN A 61 19.59 2.85 4.59
C GLN A 61 19.01 4.25 4.61
N SER A 62 19.85 5.27 4.45
CA SER A 62 19.38 6.66 4.44
C SER A 62 18.45 6.94 3.27
N THR A 63 18.72 6.38 2.10
CA THR A 63 17.85 6.52 0.93
C THR A 63 16.51 5.83 1.15
N ALA A 64 16.53 4.60 1.70
CA ALA A 64 15.31 3.87 2.01
C ALA A 64 14.45 4.66 3.01
N LYS A 65 15.06 5.15 4.07
CA LYS A 65 14.36 5.96 5.08
C LYS A 65 13.80 7.26 4.50
N THR A 66 14.51 7.88 3.56
CA THR A 66 14.02 9.09 2.89
C THR A 66 12.76 8.80 2.08
N HIS A 67 12.71 7.68 1.36
CA HIS A 67 11.49 7.30 0.63
C HIS A 67 10.32 7.09 1.59
N ILE A 68 10.54 6.39 2.70
CA ILE A 68 9.51 6.15 3.71
C ILE A 68 9.04 7.49 4.31
N TYR A 69 9.98 8.34 4.68
CA TYR A 69 9.68 9.67 5.24
C TYR A 69 8.82 10.50 4.28
N ASN A 70 9.16 10.51 3.00
CA ASN A 70 8.42 11.28 2.00
C ASN A 70 6.99 10.76 1.84
N ILE A 71 6.80 9.44 1.87
CA ILE A 71 5.46 8.84 1.82
C ILE A 71 4.65 9.30 3.04
N TYR A 72 5.21 9.15 4.22
CA TYR A 72 4.54 9.55 5.47
C TYR A 72 4.20 11.04 5.47
N ARG A 73 5.13 11.87 5.01
CA ARG A 73 4.90 13.31 4.92
C ARG A 73 3.77 13.65 3.95
N LYS A 74 3.77 13.02 2.79
CA LYS A 74 2.73 13.27 1.78
C LYS A 74 1.35 12.85 2.27
N PHE A 75 1.27 11.75 3.02
CA PHE A 75 0.00 11.28 3.58
C PHE A 75 -0.37 11.98 4.90
N GLY A 76 0.56 12.69 5.52
CA GLY A 76 0.32 13.34 6.81
C GLY A 76 0.20 12.37 7.97
N ILE A 77 0.96 11.27 7.94
CA ILE A 77 0.91 10.20 8.95
C ILE A 77 2.26 10.07 9.65
N HIS A 78 2.26 9.35 10.79
CA HIS A 78 3.43 9.25 11.66
C HIS A 78 3.82 7.83 12.06
N SER A 79 3.02 6.82 11.72
CA SER A 79 3.29 5.43 12.10
C SER A 79 2.86 4.45 11.01
N ARG A 80 3.35 3.21 11.14
CA ARG A 80 2.95 2.14 10.23
C ARG A 80 1.44 1.85 10.34
N GLN A 81 0.90 1.87 11.56
CA GLN A 81 -0.53 1.66 11.76
C GLN A 81 -1.34 2.75 11.07
N ASP A 82 -0.91 4.00 11.20
CA ASP A 82 -1.54 5.12 10.49
C ASP A 82 -1.56 4.89 8.99
N LEU A 83 -0.49 4.30 8.45
CA LEU A 83 -0.39 4.01 7.02
C LEU A 83 -1.50 3.05 6.56
N TYR A 84 -1.71 1.96 7.30
CA TYR A 84 -2.78 1.00 6.98
C TYR A 84 -4.16 1.66 7.07
N ASP A 85 -4.38 2.42 8.14
CA ASP A 85 -5.64 3.12 8.35
C ASP A 85 -5.90 4.15 7.25
N PHE A 86 -4.85 4.87 6.84
CA PHE A 86 -4.94 5.86 5.77
C PHE A 86 -5.43 5.25 4.46
N ILE A 87 -4.85 4.12 4.07
CA ILE A 87 -5.24 3.45 2.84
C ILE A 87 -6.66 2.88 2.98
N GLU A 88 -6.96 2.26 4.11
CA GLU A 88 -8.28 1.68 4.34
C GLU A 88 -9.39 2.73 4.27
N ASP A 89 -9.11 3.94 4.75
CA ASP A 89 -10.08 5.04 4.79
C ASP A 89 -10.23 5.78 3.45
N ILE A 90 -9.44 5.45 2.44
CA ILE A 90 -9.56 6.06 1.12
C ILE A 90 -10.94 5.77 0.53
N GLU A 91 -11.66 6.81 0.13
CA GLU A 91 -12.93 6.68 -0.58
C GLU A 91 -12.67 6.67 -2.08
N LEU A 92 -13.11 5.61 -2.74
CA LEU A 92 -12.95 5.48 -4.19
C LEU A 92 -14.07 6.22 -4.91
N THR A 93 -13.72 6.90 -6.00
CA THR A 93 -14.68 7.53 -6.90
C THR A 93 -15.00 6.57 -8.05
N GLU A 94 -15.97 6.91 -8.89
CA GLU A 94 -16.34 6.08 -10.04
C GLU A 94 -15.18 5.88 -11.01
N ASP A 95 -14.25 6.84 -11.09
CA ASP A 95 -13.10 6.78 -11.99
C ASP A 95 -11.91 6.01 -11.39
N GLU A 96 -12.03 5.57 -10.16
CA GLU A 96 -10.97 4.87 -9.42
C GLU A 96 -11.30 3.39 -9.06
#